data_8e6829832e53b5fe540642368219d6be
#
_entry.id   8e6829832e53b5fe540642368219d6be
#
_cell.length_a   1.000
_cell.length_b   1.000
_cell.length_c   1.000
_cell.angle_alpha   90.00
_cell.angle_beta   90.00
_cell.angle_gamma   90.00
#
_symmetry.space_group_name_H-M   'P 1'
#
loop_
_entity.id
_entity.type
_entity.pdbx_description
1 polymer ?
#
loop_
_entity_poly.entity_id
_entity_poly.type
_entity_poly.pdbx_seq_one_letter_code
_entity_poly.pdbx_strand_id
1 'polypeptide(L)'
;MNPIGRQTQLKKMEADWDRRARENARFYVVTGQTEWSDEEFFQSGRKTVEEEILTDMTNICQGKDPRQMRVLEIGCGAGRITRALSETFGEVHGVDVSGEMVDLARRALADRPGVHVYKNNGMDLSVLPDLEFDFAFSCIVFQHIPSRAIIENYVREVHRVLRPGALFKFQVQGCAEIETSPDDTWLGAPITDQEAVRMAERCGFEPRYRIGAGEQYFWLWFFKKG
;
A
#
# COMPACT_ATOMS: atom_id res chain seq x y z
N MET A 1 17.19 -7.07 13.93
CA MET A 1 16.29 -8.23 14.13
C MET A 1 16.99 -9.47 13.59
N ASN A 2 16.96 -10.59 14.32
CA ASN A 2 17.53 -11.87 13.90
C ASN A 2 16.75 -12.39 12.66
N PRO A 3 17.41 -12.94 11.59
CA PRO A 3 16.75 -13.47 10.41
C PRO A 3 15.61 -14.48 10.68
N ILE A 4 15.77 -15.34 11.68
CA ILE A 4 14.76 -16.33 12.09
C ILE A 4 13.51 -15.62 12.62
N GLY A 5 13.66 -14.58 13.44
CA GLY A 5 12.53 -13.81 13.95
C GLY A 5 11.78 -13.04 12.87
N ARG A 6 12.50 -12.54 11.86
CA ARG A 6 11.88 -11.86 10.70
C ARG A 6 11.03 -12.82 9.86
N GLN A 7 11.57 -14.01 9.56
CA GLN A 7 10.82 -15.00 8.76
C GLN A 7 9.55 -15.48 9.47
N THR A 8 9.61 -15.66 10.77
CA THR A 8 8.44 -16.02 11.60
C THR A 8 7.39 -14.91 11.56
N GLN A 9 7.81 -13.64 11.67
CA GLN A 9 6.92 -12.48 11.61
C GLN A 9 6.22 -12.35 10.23
N LEU A 10 6.95 -12.56 9.12
CA LEU A 10 6.39 -12.53 7.77
C LEU A 10 5.35 -13.64 7.57
N LYS A 11 5.66 -14.88 8.00
CA LYS A 11 4.71 -16.00 7.94
C LYS A 11 3.45 -15.75 8.77
N LYS A 12 3.60 -15.15 9.95
CA LYS A 12 2.47 -14.78 10.78
C LYS A 12 1.60 -13.71 10.11
N MET A 13 2.22 -12.69 9.52
CA MET A 13 1.50 -11.63 8.79
C MET A 13 0.70 -12.21 7.63
N GLU A 14 1.29 -13.08 6.81
CA GLU A 14 0.59 -13.80 5.74
C GLU A 14 -0.57 -14.62 6.29
N ALA A 15 -0.34 -15.46 7.29
CA ALA A 15 -1.37 -16.34 7.86
C ALA A 15 -2.54 -15.57 8.49
N ASP A 16 -2.26 -14.47 9.18
CA ASP A 16 -3.29 -13.62 9.79
C ASP A 16 -4.16 -12.94 8.72
N TRP A 17 -3.55 -12.42 7.64
CA TRP A 17 -4.31 -11.79 6.55
C TRP A 17 -5.07 -12.82 5.71
N ASP A 18 -4.54 -14.02 5.48
CA ASP A 18 -5.27 -15.13 4.85
C ASP A 18 -6.48 -15.55 5.70
N ARG A 19 -6.32 -15.62 7.03
CA ARG A 19 -7.44 -15.91 7.95
C ARG A 19 -8.51 -14.82 7.87
N ARG A 20 -8.14 -13.54 7.94
CA ARG A 20 -9.06 -12.39 7.81
C ARG A 20 -9.80 -12.41 6.47
N ALA A 21 -9.09 -12.75 5.39
CA ALA A 21 -9.70 -12.86 4.06
C ALA A 21 -10.78 -13.95 4.02
N ARG A 22 -10.54 -15.12 4.63
CA ARG A 22 -11.53 -16.21 4.73
C ARG A 22 -12.70 -15.88 5.65
N GLU A 23 -12.45 -15.15 6.74
CA GLU A 23 -13.50 -14.75 7.69
C GLU A 23 -14.44 -13.69 7.07
N ASN A 24 -13.91 -12.58 6.60
CA ASN A 24 -14.65 -11.52 5.92
C ASN A 24 -13.69 -10.52 5.26
N ALA A 25 -13.22 -10.82 4.04
CA ALA A 25 -12.23 -10.00 3.34
C ALA A 25 -12.63 -8.51 3.25
N ARG A 26 -13.91 -8.21 2.96
CA ARG A 26 -14.38 -6.85 2.76
C ARG A 26 -14.36 -6.04 4.05
N PHE A 27 -14.78 -6.64 5.16
CA PHE A 27 -14.71 -6.00 6.46
C PHE A 27 -13.27 -5.65 6.85
N TYR A 28 -12.33 -6.58 6.67
CA TYR A 28 -10.93 -6.35 7.05
C TYR A 28 -10.18 -5.41 6.10
N VAL A 29 -10.66 -5.22 4.87
CA VAL A 29 -10.12 -4.23 3.92
C VAL A 29 -10.66 -2.82 4.22
N VAL A 30 -11.92 -2.72 4.67
CA VAL A 30 -12.53 -1.44 5.06
C VAL A 30 -13.56 -1.66 6.16
N THR A 31 -13.21 -1.25 7.39
CA THR A 31 -13.96 -1.55 8.62
C THR A 31 -15.23 -0.71 8.84
N GLY A 32 -15.72 0.03 7.83
CA GLY A 32 -16.88 0.93 7.97
C GLY A 32 -18.21 0.22 8.25
N GLN A 33 -18.37 -1.02 7.80
CA GLN A 33 -19.55 -1.87 8.03
C GLN A 33 -19.18 -3.35 7.92
N THR A 34 -20.00 -4.23 8.51
CA THR A 34 -19.74 -5.68 8.55
C THR A 34 -20.16 -6.41 7.27
N GLU A 35 -21.17 -5.89 6.59
CA GLU A 35 -21.69 -6.46 5.35
C GLU A 35 -21.56 -5.43 4.21
N TRP A 36 -20.94 -5.86 3.12
CA TRP A 36 -20.72 -5.07 1.93
C TRP A 36 -21.29 -5.79 0.70
N SER A 37 -22.20 -5.14 -0.02
CA SER A 37 -22.48 -5.54 -1.40
C SER A 37 -21.26 -5.28 -2.30
N ASP A 38 -21.21 -5.87 -3.48
CA ASP A 38 -20.14 -5.62 -4.46
C ASP A 38 -20.08 -4.14 -4.84
N GLU A 39 -21.25 -3.56 -5.07
CA GLU A 39 -21.38 -2.16 -5.49
C GLU A 39 -20.85 -1.20 -4.41
N GLU A 40 -21.30 -1.33 -3.16
CA GLU A 40 -20.85 -0.49 -2.04
C GLU A 40 -19.36 -0.64 -1.78
N PHE A 41 -18.83 -1.87 -1.83
CA PHE A 41 -17.41 -2.13 -1.61
C PHE A 41 -16.54 -1.42 -2.65
N PHE A 42 -16.85 -1.55 -3.94
CA PHE A 42 -16.10 -0.87 -4.99
C PHE A 42 -16.38 0.64 -5.06
N GLN A 43 -17.58 1.09 -4.70
CA GLN A 43 -17.88 2.52 -4.55
C GLN A 43 -17.03 3.16 -3.44
N SER A 44 -16.81 2.46 -2.33
CA SER A 44 -15.89 2.94 -1.28
C SER A 44 -14.44 3.08 -1.78
N GLY A 45 -14.02 2.24 -2.72
CA GLY A 45 -12.73 2.37 -3.40
C GLY A 45 -12.64 3.59 -4.31
N ARG A 46 -13.70 3.88 -5.08
CA ARG A 46 -13.80 5.11 -5.87
C ARG A 46 -13.72 6.35 -5.00
N LYS A 47 -14.44 6.37 -3.89
CA LYS A 47 -14.37 7.47 -2.93
C LYS A 47 -12.95 7.70 -2.43
N THR A 48 -12.20 6.64 -2.07
CA THR A 48 -10.80 6.77 -1.69
C THR A 48 -9.94 7.37 -2.82
N VAL A 49 -10.13 6.93 -4.07
CA VAL A 49 -9.41 7.49 -5.21
C VAL A 49 -9.79 8.95 -5.45
N GLU A 50 -11.07 9.32 -5.34
CA GLU A 50 -11.53 10.71 -5.43
C GLU A 50 -10.86 11.60 -4.38
N GLU A 51 -10.83 11.16 -3.11
CA GLU A 51 -10.28 11.92 -1.99
C GLU A 51 -8.75 11.99 -1.99
N GLU A 52 -8.07 10.88 -2.26
CA GLU A 52 -6.63 10.77 -2.07
C GLU A 52 -5.81 10.89 -3.36
N ILE A 53 -6.40 10.64 -4.52
CA ILE A 53 -5.70 10.60 -5.79
C ILE A 53 -6.12 11.75 -6.69
N LEU A 54 -7.43 11.91 -6.99
CA LEU A 54 -7.90 12.92 -7.95
C LEU A 54 -7.68 14.35 -7.45
N THR A 55 -7.65 14.57 -6.14
CA THR A 55 -7.29 15.85 -5.52
C THR A 55 -5.80 16.20 -5.64
N ASP A 56 -4.95 15.24 -6.02
CA ASP A 56 -3.48 15.37 -5.98
C ASP A 56 -2.81 15.06 -7.34
N MET A 57 -3.56 15.10 -8.43
CA MET A 57 -3.09 14.73 -9.77
C MET A 57 -1.88 15.54 -10.25
N THR A 58 -1.73 16.78 -9.78
CA THR A 58 -0.56 17.60 -10.11
C THR A 58 0.75 16.97 -9.61
N ASN A 59 0.77 16.49 -8.36
CA ASN A 59 1.92 15.82 -7.77
C ASN A 59 2.12 14.42 -8.34
N ILE A 60 1.02 13.71 -8.64
CA ILE A 60 1.04 12.33 -9.14
C ILE A 60 1.49 12.29 -10.60
N CYS A 61 0.82 13.03 -11.47
CA CYS A 61 1.05 12.95 -12.91
C CYS A 61 2.26 13.74 -13.40
N GLN A 62 2.55 14.89 -12.76
CA GLN A 62 3.66 15.76 -13.13
C GLN A 62 3.67 16.12 -14.64
N GLY A 63 2.47 16.32 -15.21
CA GLY A 63 2.26 16.63 -16.63
C GLY A 63 2.12 15.42 -17.55
N LYS A 64 2.30 14.19 -17.07
CA LYS A 64 2.05 12.98 -17.85
C LYS A 64 0.55 12.68 -17.91
N ASP A 65 0.07 12.17 -19.05
CA ASP A 65 -1.30 11.67 -19.18
C ASP A 65 -1.49 10.43 -18.27
N PRO A 66 -2.46 10.44 -17.34
CA PRO A 66 -2.70 9.29 -16.46
C PRO A 66 -3.00 7.99 -17.22
N ARG A 67 -3.59 8.07 -18.42
CA ARG A 67 -3.84 6.89 -19.28
C ARG A 67 -2.57 6.24 -19.83
N GLN A 68 -1.43 6.92 -19.74
CA GLN A 68 -0.12 6.42 -20.13
C GLN A 68 0.75 6.05 -18.92
N MET A 69 0.20 6.16 -17.70
CA MET A 69 0.91 5.86 -16.48
C MET A 69 0.72 4.41 -16.06
N ARG A 70 1.82 3.85 -15.54
CA ARG A 70 1.83 2.58 -14.80
C ARG A 70 1.92 2.88 -13.32
N VAL A 71 0.96 2.37 -12.54
CA VAL A 71 0.88 2.61 -11.11
C VAL A 71 0.97 1.32 -10.30
N LEU A 72 1.58 1.42 -9.11
CA LEU A 72 1.74 0.33 -8.16
C LEU A 72 0.87 0.58 -6.93
N GLU A 73 0.05 -0.38 -6.55
CA GLU A 73 -0.65 -0.40 -5.27
C GLU A 73 -0.05 -1.47 -4.35
N ILE A 74 0.35 -1.07 -3.14
CA ILE A 74 0.85 -2.00 -2.12
C ILE A 74 -0.28 -2.28 -1.12
N GLY A 75 -0.56 -3.57 -0.89
CA GLY A 75 -1.67 -4.03 -0.08
C GLY A 75 -3.01 -3.86 -0.80
N CYS A 76 -3.12 -4.41 -2.01
CA CYS A 76 -4.33 -4.26 -2.84
C CYS A 76 -5.57 -4.98 -2.25
N GLY A 77 -5.38 -5.87 -1.26
CA GLY A 77 -6.45 -6.64 -0.65
C GLY A 77 -7.32 -7.35 -1.69
N ALA A 78 -8.63 -7.25 -1.55
CA ALA A 78 -9.61 -7.82 -2.50
C ALA A 78 -9.84 -6.93 -3.76
N GLY A 79 -8.94 -5.96 -4.05
CA GLY A 79 -8.98 -5.16 -5.27
C GLY A 79 -9.86 -3.90 -5.21
N ARG A 80 -10.22 -3.44 -4.00
CA ARG A 80 -11.12 -2.31 -3.77
C ARG A 80 -10.65 -1.01 -4.44
N ILE A 81 -9.43 -0.60 -4.14
CA ILE A 81 -8.82 0.63 -4.69
C ILE A 81 -8.22 0.33 -6.06
N THR A 82 -7.66 -0.86 -6.29
CA THR A 82 -7.10 -1.31 -7.58
C THR A 82 -8.09 -1.11 -8.73
N ARG A 83 -9.38 -1.49 -8.51
CA ARG A 83 -10.45 -1.29 -9.50
C ARG A 83 -10.62 0.18 -9.85
N ALA A 84 -10.70 1.04 -8.85
CA ALA A 84 -10.88 2.47 -9.05
C ALA A 84 -9.64 3.13 -9.70
N LEU A 85 -8.42 2.72 -9.33
CA LEU A 85 -7.19 3.17 -9.99
C LEU A 85 -7.19 2.82 -11.48
N SER A 86 -7.70 1.64 -11.87
CA SER A 86 -7.79 1.22 -13.28
C SER A 86 -8.80 2.05 -14.11
N GLU A 87 -9.68 2.77 -13.45
CA GLU A 87 -10.61 3.72 -14.11
C GLU A 87 -9.90 5.05 -14.46
N THR A 88 -8.73 5.32 -13.85
CA THR A 88 -7.97 6.56 -14.03
C THR A 88 -6.68 6.33 -14.80
N PHE A 89 -5.92 5.31 -14.44
CA PHE A 89 -4.58 5.05 -14.99
C PHE A 89 -4.59 3.97 -16.08
N GLY A 90 -3.53 3.97 -16.89
CA GLY A 90 -3.43 3.06 -18.04
C GLY A 90 -3.11 1.62 -17.64
N GLU A 91 -2.25 1.43 -16.63
CA GLU A 91 -1.84 0.11 -16.15
C GLU A 91 -1.70 0.15 -14.63
N VAL A 92 -2.26 -0.87 -13.94
CA VAL A 92 -2.26 -0.96 -12.47
C VAL A 92 -1.71 -2.30 -12.03
N HIS A 93 -0.69 -2.24 -11.18
CA HIS A 93 -0.11 -3.44 -10.54
C HIS A 93 -0.41 -3.40 -9.05
N GLY A 94 -1.14 -4.42 -8.55
CA GLY A 94 -1.44 -4.58 -7.13
C GLY A 94 -0.61 -5.70 -6.54
N VAL A 95 -0.06 -5.51 -5.34
CA VAL A 95 0.59 -6.56 -4.57
C VAL A 95 -0.08 -6.74 -3.21
N ASP A 96 -0.19 -7.98 -2.74
CA ASP A 96 -0.64 -8.28 -1.38
C ASP A 96 0.14 -9.48 -0.81
N VAL A 97 0.27 -9.55 0.52
CA VAL A 97 0.91 -10.66 1.21
C VAL A 97 -0.01 -11.87 1.32
N SER A 98 -1.33 -11.65 1.35
CA SER A 98 -2.34 -12.71 1.46
C SER A 98 -2.66 -13.32 0.09
N GLY A 99 -2.48 -14.62 -0.03
CA GLY A 99 -2.89 -15.36 -1.22
C GLY A 99 -4.40 -15.36 -1.42
N GLU A 100 -5.16 -15.44 -0.34
CA GLU A 100 -6.63 -15.39 -0.36
C GLU A 100 -7.15 -14.02 -0.88
N MET A 101 -6.53 -12.91 -0.44
CA MET A 101 -6.86 -11.56 -0.93
C MET A 101 -6.54 -11.43 -2.43
N VAL A 102 -5.36 -11.89 -2.85
CA VAL A 102 -4.93 -11.87 -4.26
C VAL A 102 -5.90 -12.64 -5.15
N ASP A 103 -6.37 -13.80 -4.73
CA ASP A 103 -7.32 -14.61 -5.49
C ASP A 103 -8.70 -13.93 -5.58
N LEU A 104 -9.13 -13.25 -4.51
CA LEU A 104 -10.34 -12.42 -4.53
C LEU A 104 -10.19 -11.25 -5.51
N ALA A 105 -9.08 -10.51 -5.46
CA ALA A 105 -8.79 -9.40 -6.35
C ALA A 105 -8.77 -9.84 -7.82
N ARG A 106 -8.06 -10.93 -8.14
CA ARG A 106 -7.98 -11.47 -9.50
C ARG A 106 -9.36 -11.82 -10.08
N ARG A 107 -10.22 -12.43 -9.27
CA ARG A 107 -11.60 -12.72 -9.69
C ARG A 107 -12.42 -11.45 -9.92
N ALA A 108 -12.32 -10.49 -9.00
CA ALA A 108 -13.08 -9.24 -9.07
C ALA A 108 -12.63 -8.30 -10.18
N LEU A 109 -11.39 -8.45 -10.69
CA LEU A 109 -10.76 -7.59 -11.68
C LEU A 109 -10.50 -8.31 -13.02
N ALA A 110 -11.09 -9.48 -13.22
CA ALA A 110 -10.88 -10.29 -14.43
C ALA A 110 -11.34 -9.58 -15.73
N ASP A 111 -12.25 -8.62 -15.61
CA ASP A 111 -12.74 -7.76 -16.68
C ASP A 111 -11.84 -6.55 -17.01
N ARG A 112 -10.68 -6.40 -16.34
CA ARG A 112 -9.76 -5.25 -16.42
C ARG A 112 -8.40 -5.67 -16.99
N PRO A 113 -8.20 -5.67 -18.32
CA PRO A 113 -6.98 -6.20 -18.95
C PRO A 113 -5.69 -5.45 -18.57
N GLY A 114 -5.80 -4.17 -18.16
CA GLY A 114 -4.66 -3.37 -17.68
C GLY A 114 -4.34 -3.55 -16.18
N VAL A 115 -4.96 -4.53 -15.50
CA VAL A 115 -4.74 -4.79 -14.07
C VAL A 115 -3.99 -6.10 -13.87
N HIS A 116 -2.93 -6.04 -13.08
CA HIS A 116 -2.08 -7.17 -12.73
C HIS A 116 -1.99 -7.30 -11.21
N VAL A 117 -2.28 -8.49 -10.66
CA VAL A 117 -2.28 -8.72 -9.21
C VAL A 117 -1.31 -9.84 -8.85
N TYR A 118 -0.43 -9.57 -7.87
CA TYR A 118 0.63 -10.48 -7.46
C TYR A 118 0.60 -10.74 -5.95
N LYS A 119 0.85 -11.99 -5.57
CA LYS A 119 1.16 -12.31 -4.18
C LYS A 119 2.65 -12.03 -3.94
N ASN A 120 2.97 -11.19 -2.95
CA ASN A 120 4.34 -10.96 -2.54
C ASN A 120 4.70 -11.74 -1.25
N ASN A 121 5.94 -11.59 -0.79
CA ASN A 121 6.45 -12.27 0.41
C ASN A 121 6.28 -11.46 1.70
N GLY A 122 5.58 -10.30 1.65
CA GLY A 122 5.37 -9.41 2.78
C GLY A 122 6.57 -8.53 3.14
N MET A 123 7.66 -8.56 2.37
CA MET A 123 8.89 -7.84 2.67
C MET A 123 9.43 -7.02 1.50
N ASP A 124 9.32 -7.51 0.26
CA ASP A 124 9.89 -6.89 -0.93
C ASP A 124 8.96 -6.97 -2.14
N LEU A 125 9.41 -6.38 -3.24
CA LEU A 125 8.68 -6.31 -4.51
C LEU A 125 9.36 -7.13 -5.62
N SER A 126 10.11 -8.17 -5.26
CA SER A 126 10.81 -9.05 -6.22
C SER A 126 9.87 -9.81 -7.14
N VAL A 127 8.60 -9.95 -6.77
CA VAL A 127 7.54 -10.58 -7.58
C VAL A 127 7.14 -9.74 -8.79
N LEU A 128 7.41 -8.44 -8.77
CA LEU A 128 7.07 -7.55 -9.87
C LEU A 128 8.02 -7.79 -11.07
N PRO A 129 7.51 -7.70 -12.31
CA PRO A 129 8.35 -7.69 -13.48
C PRO A 129 9.32 -6.50 -13.46
N ASP A 130 10.36 -6.57 -14.30
CA ASP A 130 11.36 -5.49 -14.44
C ASP A 130 10.75 -4.32 -15.24
N LEU A 131 9.95 -3.51 -14.54
CA LEU A 131 9.22 -2.37 -15.07
C LEU A 131 9.44 -1.17 -14.17
N GLU A 132 9.40 0.03 -14.75
CA GLU A 132 9.37 1.28 -13.99
C GLU A 132 7.93 1.76 -13.80
N PHE A 133 7.64 2.25 -12.58
CA PHE A 133 6.35 2.78 -12.21
C PHE A 133 6.38 4.31 -12.15
N ASP A 134 5.30 4.94 -12.60
CA ASP A 134 5.12 6.38 -12.58
C ASP A 134 4.62 6.92 -11.23
N PHE A 135 3.97 6.05 -10.46
CA PHE A 135 3.37 6.37 -9.17
C PHE A 135 3.22 5.10 -8.34
N ALA A 136 3.42 5.20 -7.04
CA ALA A 136 3.08 4.15 -6.09
C ALA A 136 2.14 4.68 -5.00
N PHE A 137 1.19 3.83 -4.59
CA PHE A 137 0.18 4.16 -3.59
C PHE A 137 0.01 3.03 -2.57
N SER A 138 -0.29 3.40 -1.33
CA SER A 138 -0.71 2.44 -0.30
C SER A 138 -1.60 3.13 0.74
N CYS A 139 -2.77 2.56 0.98
CA CYS A 139 -3.77 3.09 1.90
C CYS A 139 -4.22 2.02 2.87
N ILE A 140 -4.11 2.29 4.18
CA ILE A 140 -4.53 1.38 5.26
C ILE A 140 -3.81 0.02 5.18
N VAL A 141 -2.49 0.04 4.96
CA VAL A 141 -1.65 -1.17 4.86
C VAL A 141 -0.45 -1.10 5.80
N PHE A 142 0.39 -0.08 5.66
CA PHE A 142 1.60 0.03 6.47
C PHE A 142 1.32 0.19 7.96
N GLN A 143 0.14 0.69 8.32
CA GLN A 143 -0.33 0.73 9.71
C GLN A 143 -0.56 -0.66 10.32
N HIS A 144 -0.55 -1.73 9.52
CA HIS A 144 -0.71 -3.12 9.96
C HIS A 144 0.61 -3.91 9.92
N ILE A 145 1.72 -3.30 9.49
CA ILE A 145 3.02 -3.94 9.44
C ILE A 145 3.72 -3.80 10.81
N PRO A 146 3.98 -4.89 11.54
CA PRO A 146 4.45 -4.82 12.92
C PRO A 146 5.95 -4.47 13.05
N SER A 147 6.67 -4.22 11.95
CA SER A 147 8.10 -3.99 11.93
C SER A 147 8.49 -2.76 11.10
N ARG A 148 9.10 -1.76 11.75
CA ARG A 148 9.70 -0.60 11.08
C ARG A 148 10.74 -1.00 10.03
N ALA A 149 11.49 -2.08 10.27
CA ALA A 149 12.48 -2.58 9.32
C ALA A 149 11.83 -3.16 8.05
N ILE A 150 10.66 -3.79 8.17
CA ILE A 150 9.87 -4.25 7.00
C ILE A 150 9.30 -3.05 6.26
N ILE A 151 8.72 -2.07 6.97
CA ILE A 151 8.22 -0.82 6.37
C ILE A 151 9.34 -0.13 5.58
N GLU A 152 10.52 0.07 6.18
CA GLU A 152 11.66 0.69 5.50
C GLU A 152 12.14 -0.11 4.29
N ASN A 153 12.08 -1.45 4.36
CA ASN A 153 12.44 -2.28 3.21
C ASN A 153 11.46 -2.11 2.05
N TYR A 154 10.14 -2.05 2.33
CA TYR A 154 9.15 -1.70 1.30
C TYR A 154 9.41 -0.32 0.69
N VAL A 155 9.70 0.69 1.50
CA VAL A 155 10.03 2.04 0.98
C VAL A 155 11.25 2.00 0.06
N ARG A 156 12.29 1.22 0.42
CA ARG A 156 13.48 1.01 -0.43
C ARG A 156 13.15 0.30 -1.73
N GLU A 157 12.31 -0.72 -1.69
CA GLU A 157 11.88 -1.47 -2.86
C GLU A 157 11.00 -0.61 -3.79
N VAL A 158 10.11 0.22 -3.22
CA VAL A 158 9.33 1.19 -4.01
C VAL A 158 10.28 2.18 -4.70
N HIS A 159 11.31 2.67 -3.99
CA HIS A 159 12.33 3.52 -4.63
C HIS A 159 13.00 2.81 -5.82
N ARG A 160 13.30 1.52 -5.69
CA ARG A 160 13.93 0.74 -6.79
C ARG A 160 13.06 0.72 -8.03
N VAL A 161 11.75 0.48 -7.89
CA VAL A 161 10.84 0.28 -9.02
C VAL A 161 10.22 1.57 -9.57
N LEU A 162 10.27 2.69 -8.85
CA LEU A 162 9.78 3.97 -9.35
C LEU A 162 10.77 4.61 -10.34
N ARG A 163 10.25 5.32 -11.35
CA ARG A 163 11.09 6.21 -12.17
C ARG A 163 11.62 7.40 -11.36
N PRO A 164 12.72 8.04 -11.75
CA PRO A 164 13.19 9.28 -11.14
C PRO A 164 12.09 10.37 -11.10
N GLY A 165 11.99 11.08 -10.00
CA GLY A 165 10.99 12.12 -9.76
C GLY A 165 9.59 11.60 -9.38
N ALA A 166 9.30 10.31 -9.52
CA ALA A 166 7.99 9.74 -9.21
C ALA A 166 7.64 9.83 -7.73
N LEU A 167 6.34 9.88 -7.45
CA LEU A 167 5.76 9.96 -6.11
C LEU A 167 5.42 8.56 -5.57
N PHE A 168 5.77 8.31 -4.33
CA PHE A 168 5.17 7.29 -3.45
C PHE A 168 4.30 8.01 -2.41
N LYS A 169 2.97 7.87 -2.51
CA LYS A 169 2.01 8.37 -1.52
C LYS A 169 1.49 7.20 -0.70
N PHE A 170 1.68 7.25 0.61
CA PHE A 170 1.28 6.15 1.47
C PHE A 170 0.95 6.62 2.88
N GLN A 171 0.19 5.80 3.60
CA GLN A 171 -0.23 6.07 4.95
C GLN A 171 0.40 5.06 5.91
N VAL A 172 0.88 5.54 7.07
CA VAL A 172 1.42 4.75 8.17
C VAL A 172 0.66 5.01 9.47
N GLN A 173 0.86 4.17 10.48
CA GLN A 173 0.45 4.46 11.86
C GLN A 173 1.34 5.57 12.43
N GLY A 174 0.78 6.75 12.71
CA GLY A 174 1.52 7.89 13.26
C GLY A 174 1.43 8.05 14.77
N CYS A 175 0.46 7.39 15.43
CA CYS A 175 0.27 7.48 16.87
C CYS A 175 1.31 6.63 17.61
N ALA A 176 2.31 7.29 18.20
CA ALA A 176 3.42 6.63 18.91
C ALA A 176 3.02 6.04 20.27
N GLU A 177 1.88 6.47 20.84
CA GLU A 177 1.40 6.04 22.16
C GLU A 177 0.63 4.70 22.10
N ILE A 178 0.39 4.16 20.90
CA ILE A 178 -0.25 2.86 20.75
C ILE A 178 0.70 1.76 21.21
N GLU A 179 0.31 1.01 22.25
CA GLU A 179 1.01 -0.21 22.64
C GLU A 179 0.84 -1.27 21.54
N THR A 180 1.92 -1.58 20.85
CA THR A 180 1.96 -2.62 19.83
C THR A 180 2.95 -3.70 20.20
N SER A 181 2.64 -4.95 19.90
CA SER A 181 3.60 -6.03 20.00
C SER A 181 4.28 -6.31 18.64
N PRO A 182 5.48 -6.89 18.61
CA PRO A 182 6.13 -7.30 17.37
C PRO A 182 5.33 -8.31 16.53
N ASP A 183 4.32 -8.93 17.14
CA ASP A 183 3.45 -9.93 16.53
C ASP A 183 2.05 -9.39 16.21
N ASP A 184 1.78 -8.11 16.51
CA ASP A 184 0.48 -7.51 16.22
C ASP A 184 0.41 -7.07 14.76
N THR A 185 -0.36 -7.82 13.98
CA THR A 185 -0.63 -7.55 12.56
C THR A 185 -1.90 -6.72 12.34
N TRP A 186 -2.50 -6.18 13.39
CA TRP A 186 -3.64 -5.25 13.33
C TRP A 186 -3.23 -3.83 13.68
N LEU A 187 -2.45 -3.68 14.75
CA LEU A 187 -1.82 -2.41 15.13
C LEU A 187 -0.32 -2.51 14.81
N GLY A 188 0.09 -2.06 13.63
CA GLY A 188 1.48 -2.12 13.19
C GLY A 188 2.40 -1.15 13.92
N ALA A 189 3.67 -1.16 13.55
CA ALA A 189 4.68 -0.32 14.18
C ALA A 189 4.44 1.17 13.86
N PRO A 190 4.33 2.05 14.86
CA PRO A 190 4.15 3.47 14.62
C PRO A 190 5.42 4.12 14.04
N ILE A 191 5.23 5.14 13.20
CA ILE A 191 6.28 5.95 12.58
C ILE A 191 6.04 7.40 12.99
N THR A 192 6.98 7.99 13.73
CA THR A 192 6.96 9.41 14.07
C THR A 192 7.37 10.28 12.88
N ASP A 193 7.06 11.58 12.90
CA ASP A 193 7.47 12.52 11.86
C ASP A 193 8.98 12.52 11.60
N GLN A 194 9.80 12.49 12.65
CA GLN A 194 11.26 12.44 12.52
C GLN A 194 11.74 11.10 11.92
N GLU A 195 11.10 9.99 12.27
CA GLU A 195 11.41 8.67 11.70
C GLU A 195 11.05 8.62 10.21
N ALA A 196 9.91 9.21 9.81
CA ALA A 196 9.49 9.30 8.41
C ALA A 196 10.52 10.09 7.58
N VAL A 197 11.00 11.22 8.07
CA VAL A 197 12.05 12.02 7.39
C VAL A 197 13.33 11.21 7.22
N ARG A 198 13.83 10.60 8.31
CA ARG A 198 15.06 9.79 8.26
C ARG A 198 14.90 8.56 7.34
N MET A 199 13.74 7.93 7.33
CA MET A 199 13.45 6.80 6.45
C MET A 199 13.46 7.24 4.98
N ALA A 200 12.82 8.37 4.64
CA ALA A 200 12.87 8.93 3.29
C ALA A 200 14.31 9.17 2.83
N GLU A 201 15.12 9.84 3.64
CA GLU A 201 16.52 10.14 3.34
C GLU A 201 17.36 8.86 3.11
N ARG A 202 17.25 7.87 4.01
CA ARG A 202 17.96 6.59 3.88
C ARG A 202 17.54 5.79 2.64
N CYS A 203 16.31 5.97 2.19
CA CYS A 203 15.76 5.27 1.03
C CYS A 203 15.85 6.06 -0.27
N GLY A 204 16.48 7.25 -0.29
CA GLY A 204 16.69 8.04 -1.51
C GLY A 204 15.49 8.91 -1.92
N PHE A 205 14.56 9.13 -1.01
CA PHE A 205 13.40 9.99 -1.25
C PHE A 205 13.56 11.39 -0.66
N GLU A 206 12.79 12.35 -1.21
CA GLU A 206 12.51 13.66 -0.65
C GLU A 206 11.10 13.65 -0.02
N PRO A 207 10.95 13.81 1.31
CA PRO A 207 9.65 13.83 1.99
C PRO A 207 9.04 15.22 1.92
N ARG A 208 8.32 15.55 0.81
CA ARG A 208 7.80 16.91 0.57
C ARG A 208 6.61 17.26 1.44
N TYR A 209 5.66 16.33 1.60
CA TYR A 209 4.46 16.55 2.40
C TYR A 209 4.28 15.42 3.40
N ARG A 210 3.81 15.79 4.59
CA ARG A 210 3.53 14.86 5.70
C ARG A 210 2.35 15.45 6.48
N ILE A 211 1.23 14.71 6.54
CA ILE A 211 -0.04 15.18 7.14
C ILE A 211 -0.54 14.13 8.12
N GLY A 212 -0.96 14.54 9.33
CA GLY A 212 -1.46 13.64 10.37
C GLY A 212 -0.36 13.04 11.25
N ALA A 213 0.79 13.71 11.41
CA ALA A 213 1.83 13.27 12.35
C ALA A 213 1.28 13.19 13.78
N GLY A 214 1.44 12.03 14.45
CA GLY A 214 0.86 11.74 15.75
C GLY A 214 -0.56 11.18 15.72
N GLU A 215 -1.19 11.10 14.56
CA GLU A 215 -2.50 10.52 14.35
C GLU A 215 -2.42 9.09 13.80
N GLN A 216 -3.51 8.32 13.89
CA GLN A 216 -3.57 6.98 13.31
C GLN A 216 -3.28 6.99 11.81
N TYR A 217 -3.82 7.95 11.08
CA TYR A 217 -3.64 8.10 9.64
C TYR A 217 -2.60 9.17 9.33
N PHE A 218 -1.33 8.78 9.33
CA PHE A 218 -0.23 9.66 9.00
C PHE A 218 0.18 9.47 7.54
N TRP A 219 -0.18 10.42 6.69
CA TRP A 219 0.08 10.43 5.26
C TRP A 219 1.44 10.99 4.90
N LEU A 220 2.15 10.33 3.95
CA LEU A 220 3.50 10.63 3.52
C LEU A 220 3.57 10.73 1.99
N TRP A 221 4.20 11.81 1.49
CA TRP A 221 4.50 12.02 0.07
C TRP A 221 6.02 11.99 -0.12
N PHE A 222 6.52 10.88 -0.60
CA PHE A 222 7.94 10.64 -0.84
C PHE A 222 8.24 10.71 -2.33
N PHE A 223 8.98 11.73 -2.77
CA PHE A 223 9.38 11.88 -4.16
C PHE A 223 10.76 11.25 -4.38
N LYS A 224 10.88 10.32 -5.36
CA LYS A 224 12.19 9.73 -5.69
C LYS A 224 13.11 10.82 -6.20
N LYS A 225 14.29 10.96 -5.59
CA LYS A 225 15.32 11.89 -6.07
C LYS A 225 15.78 11.46 -7.47
N GLY A 226 16.04 12.47 -8.32
CA GLY A 226 16.57 12.26 -9.67
C GLY A 226 18.02 11.81 -9.68
#